data_c251fe408031e1857c595a80b3e4c35e
#
_entry.id   c251fe408031e1857c595a80b3e4c35e
#
_cell.length_a   1.000
_cell.length_b   1.000
_cell.length_c   1.000
_cell.angle_alpha   90.00
_cell.angle_beta   90.00
_cell.angle_gamma   90.00
#
_symmetry.space_group_name_H-M   'P 1'
#
loop_
_entity.id
_entity.type
_entity.pdbx_description
1 polymer ?
#
loop_
_entity_poly.entity_id
_entity_poly.type
_entity_poly.pdbx_seq_one_letter_code
_entity_poly.pdbx_strand_id
1 'polypeptide(L)'
;MKKSFFLTTLYMISLIILFTTCKKKETQQVDNESQSVVDNAVADQEYMAVVPTTQQLAIKTKGTGAQGRELAACDTLTRISGDTLFGTTGHVDPTYTTNVGSSNCNLIMPDGKLRSGFLSIRFTNKLRIAGAKMIIKMNTYKASGIQYACDSMVVTTVTSTPLYTTFNVKLVNGICSTQAWAIKYSLDRTITNYFNGNPSGTEPYTSIFGTASGVNRSGRAFSVNIPSLNTLIKHRNCQYIDKGIMELTPDGFTTRTVDFGFGSCDDDATYSVNGNTVAFKLK
;
A
#
# COMPACT_ATOMS: atom_id res chain seq x y z
N MET A 1 28.39 59.69 -48.34
CA MET A 1 28.11 59.27 -46.99
C MET A 1 26.65 58.81 -46.72
N LYS A 2 25.64 59.08 -47.52
CA LYS A 2 24.23 58.70 -47.28
C LYS A 2 23.84 57.25 -47.71
N LYS A 3 24.59 56.61 -48.63
CA LYS A 3 24.30 55.24 -49.09
C LYS A 3 24.77 54.14 -48.16
N SER A 4 25.79 54.39 -47.37
CA SER A 4 26.33 53.38 -46.45
C SER A 4 25.44 53.19 -45.17
N PHE A 5 24.75 54.24 -44.76
CA PHE A 5 23.85 54.19 -43.59
C PHE A 5 22.55 53.40 -43.86
N PHE A 6 22.08 53.40 -45.07
CA PHE A 6 20.86 52.68 -45.47
C PHE A 6 21.08 51.16 -45.56
N LEU A 7 22.28 50.74 -45.92
CA LEU A 7 22.62 49.32 -46.03
C LEU A 7 22.80 48.67 -44.67
N THR A 8 23.36 49.40 -43.69
CA THR A 8 23.55 48.88 -42.32
C THR A 8 22.24 48.80 -41.54
N THR A 9 21.29 49.71 -41.74
CA THR A 9 19.96 49.65 -41.14
C THR A 9 19.12 48.50 -41.71
N LEU A 10 19.23 48.21 -43.00
CA LEU A 10 18.52 47.10 -43.65
C LEU A 10 19.04 45.73 -43.13
N TYR A 11 20.34 45.61 -42.86
CA TYR A 11 20.95 44.39 -42.31
C TYR A 11 20.57 44.15 -40.83
N MET A 12 20.44 45.23 -40.05
CA MET A 12 19.98 45.14 -38.63
C MET A 12 18.51 44.72 -38.54
N ILE A 13 17.64 45.18 -39.43
CA ILE A 13 16.21 44.80 -39.48
C ILE A 13 16.05 43.35 -39.94
N SER A 14 16.88 42.88 -40.87
CA SER A 14 16.87 41.47 -41.33
C SER A 14 17.33 40.49 -40.23
N LEU A 15 18.22 40.90 -39.34
CA LEU A 15 18.72 40.06 -38.24
C LEU A 15 17.69 39.90 -37.11
N ILE A 16 16.79 40.88 -36.90
CA ILE A 16 15.76 40.84 -35.86
C ILE A 16 14.60 39.89 -36.24
N ILE A 17 14.36 39.68 -37.54
CA ILE A 17 13.28 38.80 -38.01
C ILE A 17 13.64 37.31 -37.87
N LEU A 18 14.92 36.95 -37.75
CA LEU A 18 15.37 35.56 -37.58
C LEU A 18 15.21 35.02 -36.16
N PHE A 19 14.88 35.88 -35.19
CA PHE A 19 14.62 35.46 -33.79
C PHE A 19 13.13 35.29 -33.44
N THR A 20 12.22 35.39 -34.40
CA THR A 20 10.86 34.88 -34.20
C THR A 20 10.92 33.36 -34.24
N THR A 21 11.57 32.80 -33.27
CA THR A 21 11.54 31.37 -32.98
C THR A 21 10.10 30.92 -32.92
N CYS A 22 9.74 29.99 -33.78
CA CYS A 22 8.60 29.12 -33.60
C CYS A 22 8.57 28.70 -32.14
N LYS A 23 7.69 29.26 -31.32
CA LYS A 23 7.24 28.58 -30.13
C LYS A 23 6.61 27.29 -30.65
N LYS A 24 7.39 26.21 -30.61
CA LYS A 24 6.86 24.86 -30.75
C LYS A 24 5.68 24.84 -29.79
N LYS A 25 4.45 24.81 -30.27
CA LYS A 25 3.32 24.44 -29.45
C LYS A 25 3.73 23.07 -28.90
N GLU A 26 4.11 23.01 -27.62
CA GLU A 26 4.16 21.75 -26.93
C GLU A 26 2.77 21.19 -27.13
N THR A 27 2.66 20.21 -27.97
CA THR A 27 1.49 19.34 -28.04
C THR A 27 1.40 18.76 -26.64
N GLN A 28 0.47 19.25 -25.87
CA GLN A 28 0.22 18.75 -24.52
C GLN A 28 -0.04 17.25 -24.71
N GLN A 29 0.97 16.44 -24.34
CA GLN A 29 0.87 15.00 -24.49
C GLN A 29 -0.34 14.58 -23.65
N VAL A 30 -1.31 13.96 -24.29
CA VAL A 30 -2.52 13.50 -23.59
C VAL A 30 -2.06 12.57 -22.49
N ASP A 31 -2.32 12.97 -21.24
CA ASP A 31 -1.98 12.16 -20.07
C ASP A 31 -2.97 11.01 -19.93
N ASN A 32 -2.64 9.86 -20.47
CA ASN A 32 -3.41 8.62 -20.42
C ASN A 32 -2.75 7.54 -19.54
N GLU A 33 -1.77 7.93 -18.73
CA GLU A 33 -1.10 7.00 -17.82
C GLU A 33 -2.05 6.58 -16.70
N SER A 34 -2.49 5.33 -16.68
CA SER A 34 -3.38 4.72 -15.68
C SER A 34 -2.74 3.52 -14.98
N GLN A 35 -1.66 2.99 -15.56
CA GLN A 35 -1.05 1.74 -15.09
C GLN A 35 -0.52 1.86 -13.66
N SER A 36 0.02 3.02 -13.27
CA SER A 36 0.51 3.24 -11.90
C SER A 36 -0.62 3.18 -10.86
N VAL A 37 -1.83 3.66 -11.19
CA VAL A 37 -2.99 3.58 -10.27
C VAL A 37 -3.40 2.13 -10.05
N VAL A 38 -3.52 1.36 -11.14
CA VAL A 38 -3.89 -0.06 -11.08
C VAL A 38 -2.84 -0.88 -10.34
N ASP A 39 -1.57 -0.64 -10.61
CA ASP A 39 -0.46 -1.39 -10.01
C ASP A 39 -0.26 -1.04 -8.54
N ASN A 40 -0.47 0.21 -8.15
CA ASN A 40 -0.52 0.60 -6.75
C ASN A 40 -1.65 -0.15 -6.02
N ALA A 41 -2.86 -0.21 -6.58
CA ALA A 41 -3.97 -0.93 -5.96
C ALA A 41 -3.66 -2.41 -5.76
N VAL A 42 -3.04 -3.07 -6.76
CA VAL A 42 -2.62 -4.49 -6.66
C VAL A 42 -1.60 -4.70 -5.53
N ALA A 43 -0.59 -3.83 -5.42
CA ALA A 43 0.46 -3.98 -4.42
C ALA A 43 -0.03 -3.60 -3.01
N ASP A 44 -0.63 -2.42 -2.86
CA ASP A 44 -1.03 -1.87 -1.56
C ASP A 44 -2.05 -2.78 -0.87
N GLN A 45 -3.07 -3.22 -1.59
CA GLN A 45 -4.15 -4.03 -1.02
C GLN A 45 -3.64 -5.31 -0.39
N GLU A 46 -2.74 -6.05 -1.06
CA GLU A 46 -2.28 -7.33 -0.54
C GLU A 46 -1.25 -7.16 0.57
N TYR A 47 -0.26 -6.25 0.45
CA TYR A 47 0.67 -5.99 1.54
C TYR A 47 -0.06 -5.50 2.79
N MET A 48 -1.10 -4.67 2.63
CA MET A 48 -1.92 -4.23 3.76
C MET A 48 -2.79 -5.35 4.34
N ALA A 49 -3.26 -6.32 3.53
CA ALA A 49 -4.04 -7.46 4.00
C ALA A 49 -3.22 -8.46 4.83
N VAL A 50 -1.91 -8.55 4.61
CA VAL A 50 -1.02 -9.40 5.41
C VAL A 50 -0.96 -8.95 6.89
N VAL A 51 -1.09 -7.65 7.17
CA VAL A 51 -1.02 -7.11 8.54
C VAL A 51 -2.11 -7.69 9.45
N PRO A 52 -3.41 -7.54 9.17
CA PRO A 52 -4.46 -8.11 10.02
C PRO A 52 -4.41 -9.64 10.06
N THR A 53 -4.02 -10.30 8.96
CA THR A 53 -3.85 -11.77 8.93
C THR A 53 -2.82 -12.21 9.96
N THR A 54 -1.66 -11.60 9.98
CA THR A 54 -0.57 -11.95 10.91
C THR A 54 -0.87 -11.53 12.35
N GLN A 55 -1.59 -10.44 12.57
CA GLN A 55 -2.06 -10.03 13.91
C GLN A 55 -3.04 -11.04 14.50
N GLN A 56 -3.96 -11.58 13.72
CA GLN A 56 -4.88 -12.64 14.18
C GLN A 56 -4.13 -13.90 14.59
N LEU A 57 -3.08 -14.27 13.87
CA LEU A 57 -2.21 -15.39 14.24
C LEU A 57 -1.53 -15.15 15.60
N ALA A 58 -1.05 -13.93 15.86
CA ALA A 58 -0.42 -13.57 17.14
C ALA A 58 -1.38 -13.69 18.34
N ILE A 59 -2.67 -13.43 18.15
CA ILE A 59 -3.69 -13.56 19.20
C ILE A 59 -3.93 -15.04 19.54
N LYS A 60 -3.93 -15.92 18.56
CA LYS A 60 -4.16 -17.37 18.73
C LYS A 60 -3.04 -18.09 19.46
N THR A 61 -1.79 -17.61 19.37
CA THR A 61 -0.64 -18.26 20.03
C THR A 61 -0.66 -18.18 21.56
N LYS A 62 -1.60 -17.46 22.15
CA LYS A 62 -1.68 -17.29 23.61
C LYS A 62 -2.38 -18.41 24.39
N GLY A 63 -2.94 -19.43 23.74
CA GLY A 63 -3.62 -20.51 24.43
C GLY A 63 -4.81 -20.08 25.31
N THR A 64 -5.25 -18.83 25.23
CA THR A 64 -6.40 -18.31 25.96
C THR A 64 -7.59 -18.31 25.00
N GLY A 65 -8.60 -19.11 25.33
CA GLY A 65 -9.85 -19.32 24.61
C GLY A 65 -10.69 -18.10 24.22
N ALA A 66 -10.07 -17.09 23.65
CA ALA A 66 -10.79 -16.09 22.88
C ALA A 66 -11.26 -16.80 21.60
N GLN A 67 -12.57 -16.84 21.40
CA GLN A 67 -13.24 -17.36 20.20
C GLN A 67 -12.71 -16.62 18.95
N GLY A 68 -11.49 -16.97 18.54
CA GLY A 68 -10.96 -16.63 17.24
C GLY A 68 -11.56 -17.61 16.26
N ARG A 69 -12.10 -17.11 15.17
CA ARG A 69 -12.50 -17.88 13.99
C ARG A 69 -11.49 -19.01 13.78
N GLU A 70 -11.95 -20.26 13.79
CA GLU A 70 -11.13 -21.43 13.49
C GLU A 70 -10.31 -21.13 12.24
N LEU A 71 -8.97 -21.28 12.32
CA LEU A 71 -8.16 -21.36 11.12
C LEU A 71 -8.73 -22.53 10.34
N ALA A 72 -8.99 -22.35 9.07
CA ALA A 72 -9.36 -23.48 8.21
C ALA A 72 -8.26 -24.56 8.38
N ALA A 73 -8.63 -25.81 8.20
CA ALA A 73 -7.76 -26.97 8.44
C ALA A 73 -6.38 -26.90 7.72
N CYS A 74 -6.18 -25.90 6.91
CA CYS A 74 -5.02 -25.66 6.06
C CYS A 74 -4.08 -24.57 6.55
N ASP A 75 -4.50 -23.75 7.50
CA ASP A 75 -3.65 -22.73 8.09
C ASP A 75 -2.93 -23.31 9.29
N THR A 76 -1.66 -23.58 9.16
CA THR A 76 -0.83 -24.02 10.26
C THR A 76 0.04 -22.89 10.76
N LEU A 77 0.03 -22.66 12.05
CA LEU A 77 0.98 -21.78 12.72
C LEU A 77 1.93 -22.64 13.56
N THR A 78 3.20 -22.65 13.17
CA THR A 78 4.23 -23.42 13.87
C THR A 78 5.26 -22.47 14.45
N ARG A 79 5.51 -22.57 15.77
CA ARG A 79 6.65 -21.88 16.37
C ARG A 79 7.93 -22.63 16.03
N ILE A 80 8.87 -21.93 15.38
CA ILE A 80 10.14 -22.51 14.94
C ILE A 80 11.30 -22.15 15.86
N SER A 81 11.20 -21.07 16.64
CA SER A 81 12.22 -20.67 17.60
C SER A 81 11.65 -19.71 18.65
N GLY A 82 12.41 -19.50 19.73
CA GLY A 82 12.10 -18.54 20.77
C GLY A 82 10.95 -18.97 21.70
N ASP A 83 10.58 -18.10 22.62
CA ASP A 83 9.46 -18.29 23.55
C ASP A 83 8.63 -17.00 23.70
N THR A 84 7.58 -17.06 24.50
CA THR A 84 6.65 -15.93 24.72
C THR A 84 6.96 -15.14 26.00
N LEU A 85 8.12 -15.36 26.63
CA LEU A 85 8.56 -14.67 27.84
C LEU A 85 9.31 -13.38 27.52
N PHE A 86 8.68 -12.51 26.77
CA PHE A 86 9.23 -11.23 26.33
C PHE A 86 9.77 -10.39 27.49
N GLY A 87 10.92 -9.78 27.29
CA GLY A 87 11.55 -8.87 28.26
C GLY A 87 12.27 -9.58 29.41
N THR A 88 12.39 -10.90 29.38
CA THR A 88 13.14 -11.69 30.36
C THR A 88 14.55 -11.98 29.85
N THR A 89 15.57 -11.78 30.68
CA THR A 89 16.98 -12.02 30.31
C THR A 89 17.18 -13.48 29.89
N GLY A 90 17.84 -13.71 28.78
CA GLY A 90 18.14 -15.06 28.26
C GLY A 90 17.03 -15.67 27.37
N HIS A 91 15.89 -15.00 27.21
CA HIS A 91 14.83 -15.45 26.32
C HIS A 91 15.00 -14.85 24.92
N VAL A 92 14.64 -15.63 23.91
CA VAL A 92 14.73 -15.27 22.49
C VAL A 92 13.33 -14.96 21.99
N ASP A 93 13.19 -13.88 21.21
CA ASP A 93 11.95 -13.50 20.57
C ASP A 93 11.32 -14.67 19.78
N PRO A 94 10.03 -14.97 19.97
CA PRO A 94 9.39 -16.08 19.28
C PRO A 94 9.26 -15.79 17.79
N THR A 95 9.65 -16.77 16.99
CA THR A 95 9.48 -16.78 15.55
C THR A 95 8.53 -17.91 15.16
N TYR A 96 7.57 -17.57 14.32
CA TYR A 96 6.58 -18.50 13.80
C TYR A 96 6.69 -18.57 12.29
N THR A 97 6.36 -19.74 11.74
CA THR A 97 6.04 -19.88 10.32
C THR A 97 4.58 -20.26 10.18
N THR A 98 3.91 -19.74 9.19
CA THR A 98 2.54 -20.12 8.86
C THR A 98 2.45 -20.54 7.42
N ASN A 99 1.79 -21.64 7.17
CA ASN A 99 1.35 -22.03 5.84
C ASN A 99 0.00 -21.37 5.60
N VAL A 100 -0.04 -20.46 4.64
CA VAL A 100 -1.26 -19.75 4.27
C VAL A 100 -1.84 -20.46 3.05
N GLY A 101 -2.53 -21.58 3.30
CA GLY A 101 -3.08 -22.43 2.24
C GLY A 101 -2.01 -23.29 1.54
N SER A 102 -2.28 -24.56 1.37
CA SER A 102 -1.50 -25.45 0.53
C SER A 102 -2.15 -25.57 -0.85
N SER A 103 -1.42 -26.10 -1.84
CA SER A 103 -1.96 -26.40 -3.16
C SER A 103 -3.19 -27.33 -3.14
N ASN A 104 -3.43 -28.03 -2.03
CA ASN A 104 -4.57 -28.91 -1.80
C ASN A 104 -5.68 -28.26 -0.96
N CYS A 105 -5.51 -27.02 -0.54
CA CYS A 105 -6.43 -26.30 0.29
C CYS A 105 -6.93 -25.07 -0.45
N ASN A 106 -8.11 -25.16 -0.99
CA ASN A 106 -8.82 -24.05 -1.61
C ASN A 106 -9.30 -23.06 -0.53
N LEU A 107 -8.37 -22.48 0.23
CA LEU A 107 -8.70 -21.50 1.24
C LEU A 107 -9.03 -20.17 0.58
N ILE A 108 -10.28 -19.92 0.37
CA ILE A 108 -10.78 -18.60 0.00
C ILE A 108 -10.91 -17.80 1.31
N MET A 109 -10.08 -16.79 1.49
CA MET A 109 -10.17 -15.87 2.62
C MET A 109 -11.45 -15.03 2.52
N PRO A 110 -11.89 -14.35 3.61
CA PRO A 110 -13.11 -13.53 3.59
C PRO A 110 -13.15 -12.46 2.51
N ASP A 111 -11.99 -12.06 2.00
CA ASP A 111 -11.83 -11.11 0.89
C ASP A 111 -11.90 -11.80 -0.49
N GLY A 112 -12.34 -13.05 -0.56
CA GLY A 112 -12.48 -13.82 -1.79
C GLY A 112 -11.15 -14.23 -2.44
N LYS A 113 -9.99 -13.88 -1.88
CA LYS A 113 -8.69 -14.19 -2.47
C LYS A 113 -8.17 -15.55 -2.02
N LEU A 114 -7.70 -16.31 -3.00
CA LEU A 114 -6.97 -17.56 -2.76
C LEU A 114 -5.52 -17.24 -2.42
N ARG A 115 -5.07 -17.65 -1.23
CA ARG A 115 -3.69 -17.46 -0.77
C ARG A 115 -2.96 -18.78 -0.61
N SER A 116 -1.64 -18.76 -0.83
CA SER A 116 -0.77 -19.93 -0.66
C SER A 116 0.66 -19.50 -0.31
N GLY A 117 1.46 -20.43 0.22
CA GLY A 117 2.86 -20.22 0.56
C GLY A 117 3.08 -19.96 2.05
N PHE A 118 4.24 -19.43 2.40
CA PHE A 118 4.68 -19.31 3.79
C PHE A 118 4.98 -17.86 4.18
N LEU A 119 4.60 -17.50 5.39
CA LEU A 119 5.03 -16.28 6.08
C LEU A 119 5.87 -16.68 7.30
N SER A 120 7.02 -16.04 7.48
CA SER A 120 7.78 -16.10 8.72
C SER A 120 7.52 -14.82 9.51
N ILE A 121 7.15 -14.95 10.79
CA ILE A 121 6.70 -13.85 11.62
C ILE A 121 7.46 -13.87 12.94
N ARG A 122 8.23 -12.83 13.23
CA ARG A 122 8.92 -12.65 14.51
C ARG A 122 8.28 -11.53 15.31
N PHE A 123 8.02 -11.77 16.59
CA PHE A 123 7.49 -10.78 17.51
C PHE A 123 8.57 -10.40 18.53
N THR A 124 8.82 -9.10 18.73
CA THR A 124 9.75 -8.61 19.75
C THR A 124 9.09 -8.40 21.11
N ASN A 125 7.76 -8.28 21.13
CA ASN A 125 6.95 -8.17 22.34
C ASN A 125 5.47 -8.43 22.02
N LYS A 126 4.61 -8.36 23.04
CA LYS A 126 3.15 -8.39 22.88
C LYS A 126 2.69 -7.16 22.10
N LEU A 127 1.95 -7.34 21.01
CA LEU A 127 1.58 -6.24 20.08
C LEU A 127 0.77 -5.08 20.72
N ARG A 128 0.21 -5.27 21.91
CA ARG A 128 -0.45 -4.20 22.68
C ARG A 128 0.51 -3.29 23.45
N ILE A 129 1.81 -3.57 23.42
CA ILE A 129 2.83 -2.76 24.10
C ILE A 129 3.45 -1.83 23.07
N ALA A 130 3.50 -0.54 23.38
CA ALA A 130 4.16 0.44 22.52
C ALA A 130 5.64 0.05 22.27
N GLY A 131 6.10 0.22 21.06
CA GLY A 131 7.44 -0.22 20.61
C GLY A 131 7.54 -1.70 20.22
N ALA A 132 6.53 -2.53 20.50
CA ALA A 132 6.51 -3.92 20.04
C ALA A 132 6.52 -3.98 18.51
N LYS A 133 7.29 -4.91 17.96
CA LYS A 133 7.41 -5.10 16.51
C LYS A 133 6.96 -6.50 16.11
N MET A 134 6.30 -6.57 14.98
CA MET A 134 6.05 -7.78 14.21
C MET A 134 6.82 -7.67 12.91
N ILE A 135 7.78 -8.56 12.69
CA ILE A 135 8.66 -8.58 11.53
C ILE A 135 8.23 -9.75 10.66
N ILE A 136 7.78 -9.45 9.46
CA ILE A 136 7.21 -10.41 8.52
C ILE A 136 8.17 -10.60 7.36
N LYS A 137 8.43 -11.85 7.00
CA LYS A 137 9.12 -12.24 5.77
C LYS A 137 8.19 -13.11 4.94
N MET A 138 8.19 -12.88 3.66
CA MET A 138 7.34 -13.59 2.69
C MET A 138 8.16 -14.64 1.96
N ASN A 139 7.87 -15.92 2.20
CA ASN A 139 8.54 -17.03 1.55
C ASN A 139 7.53 -17.74 0.64
N THR A 140 7.71 -17.62 -0.68
CA THR A 140 6.80 -18.22 -1.68
C THR A 140 5.33 -17.81 -1.56
N TYR A 141 5.05 -16.70 -0.88
CA TYR A 141 3.70 -16.21 -0.65
C TYR A 141 3.03 -15.74 -1.93
N LYS A 142 1.82 -16.20 -2.15
CA LYS A 142 1.00 -15.85 -3.32
C LYS A 142 -0.42 -15.48 -2.90
N ALA A 143 -1.00 -14.51 -3.61
CA ALA A 143 -2.41 -14.18 -3.53
C ALA A 143 -2.99 -14.05 -4.93
N SER A 144 -4.06 -14.79 -5.23
CA SER A 144 -4.71 -14.82 -6.55
C SER A 144 -3.73 -15.02 -7.72
N GLY A 145 -2.73 -15.90 -7.54
CA GLY A 145 -1.71 -16.21 -8.56
C GLY A 145 -0.55 -15.22 -8.66
N ILE A 146 -0.60 -14.08 -7.98
CA ILE A 146 0.49 -13.11 -7.91
C ILE A 146 1.41 -13.49 -6.76
N GLN A 147 2.72 -13.56 -7.00
CA GLN A 147 3.72 -13.77 -5.97
C GLN A 147 4.10 -12.46 -5.33
N TYR A 148 4.22 -12.45 -4.00
CA TYR A 148 4.65 -11.30 -3.20
C TYR A 148 5.90 -11.66 -2.42
N ALA A 149 6.88 -10.77 -2.43
CA ALA A 149 8.14 -10.87 -1.71
C ALA A 149 8.53 -9.49 -1.19
N CYS A 150 9.39 -9.43 -0.18
CA CYS A 150 9.99 -8.19 0.31
C CYS A 150 11.28 -8.48 1.08
N ASP A 151 12.16 -7.50 1.20
CA ASP A 151 13.31 -7.59 2.08
C ASP A 151 12.85 -7.61 3.54
N SER A 152 11.93 -6.73 3.88
CA SER A 152 11.32 -6.68 5.20
C SER A 152 9.96 -5.99 5.19
N MET A 153 9.06 -6.48 6.02
CA MET A 153 7.84 -5.80 6.41
C MET A 153 7.78 -5.74 7.93
N VAL A 154 7.81 -4.55 8.49
CA VAL A 154 7.85 -4.31 9.93
C VAL A 154 6.60 -3.55 10.35
N VAL A 155 5.86 -4.13 11.28
CA VAL A 155 4.72 -3.48 11.95
C VAL A 155 5.13 -3.14 13.36
N THR A 156 5.15 -1.86 13.70
CA THR A 156 5.52 -1.36 15.03
C THR A 156 4.30 -0.79 15.73
N THR A 157 3.99 -1.24 16.92
CA THR A 157 2.94 -0.63 17.76
C THR A 157 3.40 0.74 18.24
N VAL A 158 2.67 1.78 17.86
CA VAL A 158 2.92 3.16 18.33
C VAL A 158 2.17 3.40 19.63
N THR A 159 0.88 3.10 19.64
CA THR A 159 -0.01 3.28 20.80
C THR A 159 -1.04 2.17 20.82
N SER A 160 -1.43 1.73 22.03
CA SER A 160 -2.53 0.79 22.19
C SER A 160 -3.32 1.14 23.44
N THR A 161 -4.62 1.36 23.25
CA THR A 161 -5.62 1.70 24.27
C THR A 161 -6.82 0.74 24.16
N PRO A 162 -7.77 0.76 25.08
CA PRO A 162 -9.01 0.00 24.93
C PRO A 162 -9.87 0.44 23.73
N LEU A 163 -9.70 1.65 23.23
CA LEU A 163 -10.53 2.23 22.15
C LEU A 163 -9.89 2.10 20.78
N TYR A 164 -8.57 2.11 20.70
CA TYR A 164 -7.85 2.02 19.43
C TYR A 164 -6.43 1.50 19.61
N THR A 165 -5.86 0.99 18.53
CA THR A 165 -4.42 0.69 18.43
C THR A 165 -3.86 1.30 17.15
N THR A 166 -2.76 2.03 17.29
CA THR A 166 -2.02 2.63 16.18
C THR A 166 -0.74 1.87 15.91
N PHE A 167 -0.52 1.54 14.65
CA PHE A 167 0.68 0.90 14.13
C PHE A 167 1.35 1.77 13.08
N ASN A 168 2.68 1.74 13.04
CA ASN A 168 3.44 2.10 11.84
C ASN A 168 3.78 0.82 11.09
N VAL A 169 3.51 0.79 9.80
CA VAL A 169 3.81 -0.32 8.88
C VAL A 169 4.82 0.15 7.86
N LYS A 170 5.97 -0.48 7.83
CA LYS A 170 7.03 -0.18 6.87
C LYS A 170 7.36 -1.41 6.04
N LEU A 171 7.24 -1.29 4.73
CA LEU A 171 7.63 -2.29 3.73
C LEU A 171 8.81 -1.77 2.92
N VAL A 172 9.85 -2.58 2.80
CA VAL A 172 11.06 -2.24 2.04
C VAL A 172 11.25 -3.25 0.93
N ASN A 173 11.47 -2.75 -0.29
CA ASN A 173 11.75 -3.54 -1.50
C ASN A 173 10.73 -4.66 -1.73
N GLY A 174 9.44 -4.33 -1.63
CA GLY A 174 8.36 -5.22 -2.01
C GLY A 174 8.37 -5.50 -3.51
N ILE A 175 8.08 -6.73 -3.89
CA ILE A 175 7.94 -7.15 -5.28
C ILE A 175 6.65 -7.95 -5.40
N CYS A 176 5.76 -7.50 -6.30
CA CYS A 176 4.58 -8.25 -6.73
C CYS A 176 4.83 -8.72 -8.15
N SER A 177 4.77 -10.02 -8.42
CA SER A 177 5.15 -10.53 -9.73
C SER A 177 4.33 -11.72 -10.20
N THR A 178 4.25 -11.84 -11.52
CA THR A 178 3.81 -13.03 -12.26
C THR A 178 4.93 -13.43 -13.22
N GLN A 179 4.69 -14.42 -14.08
CA GLN A 179 5.64 -14.75 -15.16
C GLN A 179 5.77 -13.63 -16.21
N ALA A 180 4.75 -12.76 -16.34
CA ALA A 180 4.67 -11.77 -17.41
C ALA A 180 5.11 -10.35 -16.97
N TRP A 181 5.04 -10.03 -15.67
CA TRP A 181 5.32 -8.68 -15.17
C TRP A 181 5.74 -8.67 -13.71
N ALA A 182 6.35 -7.57 -13.29
CA ALA A 182 6.70 -7.30 -11.91
C ALA A 182 6.42 -5.82 -11.57
N ILE A 183 6.00 -5.59 -10.32
CA ILE A 183 5.81 -4.28 -9.69
C ILE A 183 6.78 -4.21 -8.51
N LYS A 184 7.56 -3.13 -8.39
CA LYS A 184 8.33 -2.84 -7.19
C LYS A 184 7.51 -1.91 -6.29
N TYR A 185 7.57 -2.12 -4.97
CA TYR A 185 6.74 -1.37 -4.03
C TYR A 185 7.42 -1.20 -2.67
N SER A 186 7.29 -0.04 -2.09
CA SER A 186 7.69 0.26 -0.72
C SER A 186 6.65 1.18 -0.10
N LEU A 187 6.39 1.03 1.20
CA LEU A 187 5.44 1.89 1.91
C LEU A 187 5.92 2.22 3.31
N ASP A 188 5.44 3.36 3.80
CA ASP A 188 5.49 3.78 5.20
C ASP A 188 4.12 4.34 5.57
N ARG A 189 3.33 3.55 6.31
CA ARG A 189 1.93 3.84 6.64
C ARG A 189 1.72 3.88 8.13
N THR A 190 0.92 4.82 8.58
CA THR A 190 0.32 4.79 9.91
C THR A 190 -1.10 4.28 9.80
N ILE A 191 -1.43 3.27 10.59
CA ILE A 191 -2.72 2.59 10.62
C ILE A 191 -3.27 2.68 12.03
N THR A 192 -4.49 3.18 12.18
CA THR A 192 -5.17 3.18 13.47
C THR A 192 -6.43 2.33 13.37
N ASN A 193 -6.48 1.25 14.12
CA ASN A 193 -7.66 0.41 14.25
C ASN A 193 -8.51 0.91 15.41
N TYR A 194 -9.70 1.42 15.12
CA TYR A 194 -10.69 1.84 16.11
C TYR A 194 -11.64 0.68 16.41
N PHE A 195 -11.86 0.43 17.70
CA PHE A 195 -12.72 -0.65 18.20
C PHE A 195 -14.12 -0.17 18.54
N ASN A 196 -15.01 -1.09 18.94
CA ASN A 196 -16.31 -0.73 19.48
C ASN A 196 -16.16 0.22 20.68
N GLY A 197 -17.05 1.22 20.78
CA GLY A 197 -16.96 2.23 21.81
C GLY A 197 -15.91 3.31 21.56
N ASN A 198 -15.44 3.45 20.31
CA ASN A 198 -14.58 4.57 19.93
C ASN A 198 -15.29 5.93 20.17
N PRO A 199 -14.54 7.05 20.32
CA PRO A 199 -15.11 8.34 20.66
C PRO A 199 -16.17 8.87 19.69
N SER A 200 -16.15 8.38 18.44
CA SER A 200 -17.10 8.78 17.40
C SER A 200 -18.45 8.05 17.49
N GLY A 201 -18.56 7.00 18.34
CA GLY A 201 -19.77 6.18 18.45
C GLY A 201 -20.12 5.40 17.17
N THR A 202 -19.18 5.33 16.21
CA THR A 202 -19.36 4.68 14.92
C THR A 202 -18.95 3.20 14.98
N GLU A 203 -19.30 2.44 13.95
CA GLU A 203 -18.78 1.08 13.76
C GLU A 203 -17.25 1.06 13.78
N PRO A 204 -16.65 -0.09 14.18
CA PRO A 204 -15.19 -0.24 14.10
C PRO A 204 -14.67 0.00 12.69
N TYR A 205 -13.61 0.76 12.60
CA TYR A 205 -12.96 1.08 11.32
C TYR A 205 -11.45 1.18 11.46
N THR A 206 -10.77 1.15 10.34
CA THR A 206 -9.34 1.38 10.21
C THR A 206 -9.11 2.68 9.46
N SER A 207 -8.30 3.57 10.04
CA SER A 207 -7.82 4.80 9.41
C SER A 207 -6.39 4.59 8.93
N ILE A 208 -6.07 5.04 7.71
CA ILE A 208 -4.77 4.82 7.07
C ILE A 208 -4.27 6.13 6.49
N PHE A 209 -3.01 6.49 6.78
CA PHE A 209 -2.31 7.61 6.13
C PHE A 209 -0.81 7.31 5.98
N GLY A 210 -0.10 8.14 5.21
CA GLY A 210 1.33 8.01 4.97
C GLY A 210 1.69 7.89 3.49
N THR A 211 2.85 7.35 3.17
CA THR A 211 3.41 7.37 1.83
C THR A 211 3.68 5.99 1.27
N ALA A 212 3.76 5.89 -0.06
CA ALA A 212 4.33 4.74 -0.74
C ALA A 212 5.06 5.18 -2.00
N SER A 213 5.87 4.30 -2.55
CA SER A 213 6.52 4.49 -3.84
C SER A 213 6.68 3.15 -4.53
N GLY A 214 6.77 3.18 -5.86
CA GLY A 214 6.94 1.95 -6.60
C GLY A 214 7.43 2.18 -8.02
N VAL A 215 7.57 1.06 -8.73
CA VAL A 215 7.77 1.03 -10.18
C VAL A 215 6.70 0.12 -10.75
N ASN A 216 5.85 0.64 -11.61
CA ASN A 216 4.77 -0.12 -12.22
C ASN A 216 5.31 -1.18 -13.21
N ARG A 217 4.45 -2.08 -13.66
CA ARG A 217 4.83 -3.17 -14.60
C ARG A 217 5.35 -2.69 -15.94
N SER A 218 5.13 -1.43 -16.30
CA SER A 218 5.67 -0.79 -17.49
C SER A 218 7.03 -0.10 -17.26
N GLY A 219 7.61 -0.24 -16.04
CA GLY A 219 8.90 0.33 -15.68
C GLY A 219 8.86 1.79 -15.23
N ARG A 220 7.68 2.41 -15.05
CA ARG A 220 7.53 3.78 -14.60
C ARG A 220 7.51 3.87 -13.10
N ALA A 221 8.36 4.75 -12.53
CA ALA A 221 8.30 5.07 -11.11
C ALA A 221 7.03 5.86 -10.77
N PHE A 222 6.56 5.71 -9.54
CA PHE A 222 5.45 6.50 -8.99
C PHE A 222 5.60 6.69 -7.50
N SER A 223 4.97 7.75 -6.98
CA SER A 223 4.85 8.01 -5.56
C SER A 223 3.38 8.13 -5.16
N VAL A 224 3.10 7.83 -3.90
CA VAL A 224 1.76 7.89 -3.31
C VAL A 224 1.82 8.67 -2.00
N ASN A 225 0.84 9.54 -1.79
CA ASN A 225 0.64 10.28 -0.56
C ASN A 225 -0.81 10.13 -0.10
N ILE A 226 -1.02 9.72 1.14
CA ILE A 226 -2.31 9.77 1.84
C ILE A 226 -2.15 10.79 2.95
N PRO A 227 -2.80 11.98 2.84
CA PRO A 227 -2.68 13.03 3.84
C PRO A 227 -3.23 12.59 5.20
N SER A 228 -2.58 13.01 6.28
CA SER A 228 -3.04 12.71 7.64
C SER A 228 -4.35 13.38 8.03
N LEU A 229 -4.72 14.48 7.36
CA LEU A 229 -6.00 15.18 7.58
C LEU A 229 -7.17 14.55 6.82
N ASN A 230 -6.89 13.79 5.74
CA ASN A 230 -7.89 13.13 4.89
C ASN A 230 -7.51 11.65 4.73
N THR A 231 -7.52 10.93 5.86
CA THR A 231 -7.12 9.53 5.91
C THR A 231 -8.05 8.64 5.10
N LEU A 232 -7.52 7.56 4.56
CA LEU A 232 -8.36 6.50 4.03
C LEU A 232 -9.03 5.75 5.17
N ILE A 233 -10.29 5.41 4.99
CA ILE A 233 -11.11 4.66 5.94
C ILE A 233 -11.50 3.33 5.32
N LYS A 234 -11.41 2.29 6.15
CA LYS A 234 -11.93 0.96 5.86
C LYS A 234 -12.78 0.51 7.03
N HIS A 235 -14.09 0.42 6.84
CA HIS A 235 -14.97 -0.12 7.86
C HIS A 235 -14.76 -1.63 8.05
N ARG A 236 -15.00 -2.12 9.25
CA ARG A 236 -14.67 -3.51 9.63
C ARG A 236 -15.31 -4.56 8.74
N ASN A 237 -16.53 -4.31 8.33
CA ASN A 237 -17.32 -5.24 7.51
C ASN A 237 -17.12 -5.03 6.01
N CYS A 238 -16.27 -4.07 5.62
CA CYS A 238 -15.93 -3.83 4.23
C CYS A 238 -14.63 -4.54 3.84
N GLN A 239 -14.63 -5.13 2.67
CA GLN A 239 -13.45 -5.79 2.10
C GLN A 239 -12.44 -4.78 1.57
N TYR A 240 -12.92 -3.65 1.08
CA TYR A 240 -12.15 -2.59 0.44
C TYR A 240 -12.01 -1.36 1.34
N ILE A 241 -11.12 -0.46 0.96
CA ILE A 241 -11.16 0.93 1.44
C ILE A 241 -12.44 1.52 0.85
N ASP A 242 -13.28 2.11 1.69
CA ASP A 242 -14.61 2.58 1.32
C ASP A 242 -14.77 4.09 1.41
N LYS A 243 -13.72 4.80 1.87
CA LYS A 243 -13.76 6.27 1.96
C LYS A 243 -12.38 6.89 1.97
N GLY A 244 -12.30 8.09 1.41
CA GLY A 244 -11.13 8.94 1.49
C GLY A 244 -10.41 9.11 0.16
N ILE A 245 -9.35 9.88 0.19
CA ILE A 245 -8.62 10.32 -1.01
C ILE A 245 -7.13 10.06 -0.83
N MET A 246 -6.47 9.60 -1.87
CA MET A 246 -5.02 9.58 -1.97
C MET A 246 -4.53 10.27 -3.24
N GLU A 247 -3.32 10.76 -3.21
CA GLU A 247 -2.62 11.32 -4.36
C GLU A 247 -1.61 10.30 -4.88
N LEU A 248 -1.57 10.12 -6.20
CA LEU A 248 -0.59 9.27 -6.88
C LEU A 248 0.05 10.04 -8.01
N THR A 249 1.37 10.13 -8.00
CA THR A 249 2.14 10.85 -9.01
C THR A 249 3.07 9.90 -9.76
N PRO A 250 2.76 9.51 -11.00
CA PRO A 250 3.71 8.81 -11.85
C PRO A 250 4.80 9.75 -12.33
N ASP A 251 6.01 9.24 -12.45
CA ASP A 251 7.15 10.02 -12.92
C ASP A 251 6.92 10.59 -14.33
N GLY A 252 7.11 11.90 -14.48
CA GLY A 252 6.87 12.64 -15.72
C GLY A 252 5.40 12.92 -16.06
N PHE A 253 4.44 12.65 -15.14
CA PHE A 253 3.01 12.87 -15.36
C PHE A 253 2.37 13.66 -14.22
N THR A 254 1.17 14.20 -14.49
CA THR A 254 0.38 14.93 -13.50
C THR A 254 -0.06 14.01 -12.36
N THR A 255 -0.14 14.54 -11.14
CA THR A 255 -0.71 13.83 -9.98
C THR A 255 -2.17 13.46 -10.25
N ARG A 256 -2.51 12.21 -9.92
CA ARG A 256 -3.88 11.67 -9.90
C ARG A 256 -4.42 11.77 -8.49
N THR A 257 -5.64 12.28 -8.36
CA THR A 257 -6.41 12.17 -7.14
C THR A 257 -7.26 10.92 -7.23
N VAL A 258 -6.98 9.93 -6.40
CA VAL A 258 -7.74 8.67 -6.32
C VAL A 258 -8.75 8.79 -5.20
N ASP A 259 -10.03 8.62 -5.52
CA ASP A 259 -11.15 8.75 -4.61
C ASP A 259 -11.84 7.38 -4.41
N PHE A 260 -11.95 6.97 -3.14
CA PHE A 260 -12.56 5.72 -2.70
C PHE A 260 -14.01 5.90 -2.24
N GLY A 261 -14.62 7.06 -2.51
CA GLY A 261 -16.00 7.33 -2.18
C GLY A 261 -16.24 7.85 -0.76
N PHE A 262 -17.46 7.68 -0.28
CA PHE A 262 -17.97 8.30 0.96
C PHE A 262 -18.40 7.30 2.02
N GLY A 263 -18.03 6.02 1.90
CA GLY A 263 -18.31 4.97 2.87
C GLY A 263 -19.26 3.88 2.38
N SER A 264 -19.53 3.80 1.08
CA SER A 264 -20.21 2.64 0.48
C SER A 264 -19.24 1.47 0.40
N CYS A 265 -19.66 0.31 0.90
CA CYS A 265 -18.82 -0.88 0.84
C CYS A 265 -18.95 -1.57 -0.53
N ASP A 266 -18.20 -1.11 -1.49
CA ASP A 266 -18.12 -1.66 -2.84
C ASP A 266 -16.66 -1.68 -3.32
N ASP A 267 -16.42 -2.16 -4.54
CA ASP A 267 -15.11 -2.20 -5.17
C ASP A 267 -14.88 -1.01 -6.13
N ASP A 268 -15.77 -0.03 -6.10
CA ASP A 268 -15.69 1.14 -6.97
C ASP A 268 -14.69 2.16 -6.44
N ALA A 269 -13.86 2.67 -7.32
CA ALA A 269 -13.00 3.81 -7.09
C ALA A 269 -12.85 4.63 -8.37
N THR A 270 -12.48 5.90 -8.22
CA THR A 270 -12.19 6.77 -9.36
C THR A 270 -10.80 7.39 -9.21
N TYR A 271 -10.19 7.79 -10.29
CA TYR A 271 -9.10 8.74 -10.25
C TYR A 271 -9.36 9.91 -11.20
N SER A 272 -8.92 11.10 -10.78
CA SER A 272 -9.05 12.32 -11.56
C SER A 272 -7.69 12.86 -11.94
N VAL A 273 -7.54 13.29 -13.20
CA VAL A 273 -6.34 13.91 -13.74
C VAL A 273 -6.72 14.92 -14.83
N ASN A 274 -6.17 16.13 -14.80
CA ASN A 274 -6.44 17.19 -15.79
C ASN A 274 -7.95 17.45 -16.03
N GLY A 275 -8.78 17.35 -14.99
CA GLY A 275 -10.23 17.55 -15.06
C GLY A 275 -11.04 16.35 -15.59
N ASN A 276 -10.39 15.26 -15.97
CA ASN A 276 -11.05 14.02 -16.39
C ASN A 276 -11.09 13.04 -15.23
N THR A 277 -12.23 12.37 -15.05
CA THR A 277 -12.40 11.31 -14.04
C THR A 277 -12.60 9.97 -14.71
N VAL A 278 -11.87 8.96 -14.23
CA VAL A 278 -11.89 7.59 -14.74
C VAL A 278 -12.24 6.65 -13.60
N ALA A 279 -13.26 5.81 -13.80
CA ALA A 279 -13.62 4.78 -12.84
C ALA A 279 -12.74 3.52 -13.03
N PHE A 280 -12.43 2.85 -11.93
CA PHE A 280 -11.76 1.55 -11.93
C PHE A 280 -12.23 0.70 -10.76
N LYS A 281 -11.93 -0.60 -10.80
CA LYS A 281 -12.28 -1.54 -9.73
C LYS A 281 -11.07 -1.86 -8.87
N LEU A 282 -11.30 -1.87 -7.55
CA LEU A 282 -10.38 -2.42 -6.58
C LEU A 282 -10.30 -3.94 -6.73
N LYS A 283 -9.15 -4.55 -6.42
CA LYS A 283 -8.90 -5.98 -6.65
C LYS A 283 -8.56 -6.72 -5.36
#